data_03c06f84237a613953b5e806bef4ef9a
#
_entry.id   03c06f84237a613953b5e806bef4ef9a
#
_cell.length_a   1.000
_cell.length_b   1.000
_cell.length_c   1.000
_cell.angle_alpha   90.00
_cell.angle_beta   90.00
_cell.angle_gamma   90.00
#
_symmetry.space_group_name_H-M   'P 1'
#
loop_
_entity.id
_entity.type
_entity.pdbx_description
1 polymer ?
#
loop_
_entity_poly.entity_id
_entity_poly.type
_entity_poly.pdbx_seq_one_letter_code
_entity_poly.pdbx_strand_id
1 'polypeptide(L)'
;MIRFVLTLCAALTASVAQAAVNIQQVTSPGGIHAWLVEDHAIPFTALDIRVVGGASLDAPGKRGATNLMMALIEEGAGDMDAQTFQTRREELATTYGFDAGDDMVSVTAQFLTENRDDAVALLRTALVTPRFDQTAVDRVRQQVLANIAGDAKSPGAIASAAFDAAAFGDHPYGSQLSGTVESVTALTRADIVAAHGNALVRDRIYVGVVGDITPDALGALLDTLLGDLPATGPALPEDTTSALTGGVTVVPYDTPQAVALFGQPGLKRDDPDYMAAYILNEILGGAGFESRLMNEVREKRGLTYGVSTFLVPKFHAELWMGQVASSNATVAEAIDVVTAEWTRLAQDGVTSDELDTIKTYLTGAYPLRFDGNAEIASILVGMQVIGLPPEYVVNRNAMLEAVTLDDVNRVARDLLQPENLHFVVVGQPVGMNAGN
;
A
#
# COMPACT_ATOMS: atom_id res chain seq x y z
N MET A 1 -73.02 -15.16 10.57
CA MET A 1 -71.94 -14.84 11.57
C MET A 1 -70.59 -15.11 10.86
N ILE A 2 -70.07 -14.08 10.26
CA ILE A 2 -68.77 -14.17 9.57
C ILE A 2 -67.74 -13.51 10.50
N ARG A 3 -66.79 -14.31 11.00
CA ARG A 3 -65.66 -13.83 11.79
C ARG A 3 -64.57 -13.32 10.84
N PHE A 4 -64.36 -12.02 10.85
CA PHE A 4 -63.16 -11.40 10.24
C PHE A 4 -61.96 -11.67 11.14
N VAL A 5 -60.97 -12.39 10.61
CA VAL A 5 -59.64 -12.52 11.23
C VAL A 5 -58.76 -11.46 10.52
N LEU A 6 -58.49 -10.36 11.21
CA LEU A 6 -57.48 -9.42 10.79
C LEU A 6 -56.11 -10.01 11.14
N THR A 7 -55.37 -10.43 10.13
CA THR A 7 -53.95 -10.78 10.26
C THR A 7 -53.14 -9.52 10.15
N LEU A 8 -52.62 -9.06 11.28
CA LEU A 8 -51.69 -7.92 11.38
C LEU A 8 -50.31 -8.39 10.90
N CYS A 9 -49.99 -8.14 9.66
CA CYS A 9 -48.60 -8.24 9.17
C CYS A 9 -47.79 -7.10 9.76
N ALA A 10 -47.14 -7.36 10.89
CA ALA A 10 -46.05 -6.50 11.36
C ALA A 10 -44.86 -6.72 10.41
N ALA A 11 -44.65 -5.77 9.49
CA ALA A 11 -43.40 -5.68 8.76
C ALA A 11 -42.30 -5.34 9.75
N LEU A 12 -41.54 -6.33 10.18
CA LEU A 12 -40.24 -6.11 10.78
C LEU A 12 -39.34 -5.53 9.69
N THR A 13 -39.25 -4.23 9.62
CA THR A 13 -38.09 -3.57 9.04
C THR A 13 -36.94 -3.84 9.98
N ALA A 14 -36.22 -4.95 9.76
CA ALA A 14 -34.89 -5.11 10.31
C ALA A 14 -34.04 -4.00 9.68
N SER A 15 -33.91 -2.88 10.39
CA SER A 15 -32.79 -1.97 10.17
C SER A 15 -31.55 -2.81 10.42
N VAL A 16 -30.86 -3.20 9.35
CA VAL A 16 -29.48 -3.66 9.46
C VAL A 16 -28.76 -2.44 9.99
N ALA A 17 -28.65 -2.35 11.31
CA ALA A 17 -27.71 -1.45 11.94
C ALA A 17 -26.34 -1.92 11.47
N GLN A 18 -25.86 -1.35 10.40
CA GLN A 18 -24.47 -1.44 10.03
C GLN A 18 -23.75 -0.89 11.26
N ALA A 19 -23.06 -1.75 11.98
CA ALA A 19 -22.27 -1.33 13.13
C ALA A 19 -21.22 -0.35 12.55
N ALA A 20 -21.56 0.92 12.63
CA ALA A 20 -20.64 1.98 12.20
C ALA A 20 -19.40 1.84 13.09
N VAL A 21 -18.25 1.61 12.47
CA VAL A 21 -16.97 1.57 13.18
C VAL A 21 -16.84 2.89 13.94
N ASN A 22 -16.90 2.85 15.28
CA ASN A 22 -16.83 4.05 16.13
C ASN A 22 -15.37 4.42 16.33
N ILE A 23 -14.87 5.34 15.51
CA ILE A 23 -13.48 5.80 15.57
C ILE A 23 -13.39 6.94 16.60
N GLN A 24 -12.56 6.71 17.62
CA GLN A 24 -12.23 7.70 18.64
C GLN A 24 -10.84 8.27 18.35
N GLN A 25 -10.72 9.60 18.41
CA GLN A 25 -9.42 10.26 18.31
C GLN A 25 -8.86 10.41 19.73
N VAL A 26 -7.71 9.80 19.97
CA VAL A 26 -7.00 9.79 21.25
C VAL A 26 -5.73 10.61 21.11
N THR A 27 -5.46 11.47 22.09
CA THR A 27 -4.19 12.17 22.23
C THR A 27 -3.58 11.78 23.56
N SER A 28 -2.38 11.22 23.55
CA SER A 28 -1.66 10.87 24.77
C SER A 28 -1.26 12.13 25.56
N PRO A 29 -0.97 12.02 26.86
CA PRO A 29 -0.40 13.13 27.63
C PRO A 29 0.89 13.70 27.01
N GLY A 30 1.71 12.86 26.35
CA GLY A 30 2.92 13.27 25.63
C GLY A 30 2.67 13.85 24.24
N GLY A 31 1.40 13.98 23.80
CA GLY A 31 1.02 14.62 22.55
C GLY A 31 1.03 13.69 21.32
N ILE A 32 1.06 12.37 21.50
CA ILE A 32 0.98 11.40 20.41
C ILE A 32 -0.49 11.16 20.05
N HIS A 33 -0.81 11.27 18.76
CA HIS A 33 -2.17 11.08 18.25
C HIS A 33 -2.38 9.65 17.76
N ALA A 34 -3.56 9.10 18.04
CA ALA A 34 -3.99 7.80 17.54
C ALA A 34 -5.49 7.78 17.25
N TRP A 35 -5.90 6.89 16.34
CA TRP A 35 -7.30 6.54 16.17
C TRP A 35 -7.56 5.18 16.79
N LEU A 36 -8.62 5.10 17.59
CA LEU A 36 -9.02 3.92 18.35
C LEU A 36 -10.41 3.44 17.95
N VAL A 37 -10.53 2.12 17.78
CA VAL A 37 -11.82 1.41 17.81
C VAL A 37 -11.78 0.44 18.99
N GLU A 38 -12.58 0.72 20.01
CA GLU A 38 -12.71 -0.21 21.15
C GLU A 38 -13.52 -1.44 20.75
N ASP A 39 -12.96 -2.63 20.99
CA ASP A 39 -13.62 -3.91 20.84
C ASP A 39 -13.22 -4.83 22.00
N HIS A 40 -14.11 -5.00 22.95
CA HIS A 40 -13.92 -5.83 24.14
C HIS A 40 -14.43 -7.26 23.99
N ALA A 41 -14.87 -7.67 22.79
CA ALA A 41 -15.39 -9.00 22.54
C ALA A 41 -14.31 -10.08 22.61
N ILE A 42 -13.08 -9.73 22.20
CA ILE A 42 -11.92 -10.63 22.22
C ILE A 42 -10.78 -9.91 22.98
N PRO A 43 -10.13 -10.58 23.98
CA PRO A 43 -9.14 -9.93 24.85
C PRO A 43 -7.78 -9.79 24.15
N PHE A 44 -7.72 -9.07 23.05
CA PHE A 44 -6.47 -8.69 22.39
C PHE A 44 -6.57 -7.31 21.74
N THR A 45 -5.42 -6.71 21.47
CA THR A 45 -5.29 -5.43 20.79
C THR A 45 -4.41 -5.58 19.56
N ALA A 46 -4.85 -5.00 18.44
CA ALA A 46 -4.05 -4.80 17.24
C ALA A 46 -3.63 -3.33 17.13
N LEU A 47 -2.36 -3.11 16.81
CA LEU A 47 -1.71 -1.82 16.67
C LEU A 47 -1.03 -1.76 15.30
N ASP A 48 -1.27 -0.69 14.55
CA ASP A 48 -0.53 -0.34 13.33
C ASP A 48 0.03 1.08 13.49
N ILE A 49 1.33 1.22 13.32
CA ILE A 49 2.06 2.49 13.39
C ILE A 49 2.72 2.71 12.04
N ARG A 50 2.55 3.90 11.48
CA ARG A 50 3.28 4.32 10.29
C ARG A 50 4.02 5.61 10.55
N VAL A 51 5.27 5.65 10.12
CA VAL A 51 6.12 6.84 10.19
C VAL A 51 6.49 7.23 8.77
N VAL A 52 6.10 8.43 8.37
CA VAL A 52 6.36 8.96 7.03
C VAL A 52 7.85 9.25 6.85
N GLY A 53 8.40 8.87 5.67
CA GLY A 53 9.81 9.09 5.33
C GLY A 53 10.50 7.88 4.69
N GLY A 54 10.27 6.68 5.15
CA GLY A 54 10.65 5.42 4.55
C GLY A 54 12.04 5.35 3.93
N ALA A 55 12.18 4.47 2.96
CA ALA A 55 13.44 4.26 2.24
C ALA A 55 13.83 5.43 1.31
N SER A 56 12.91 6.34 1.01
CA SER A 56 13.25 7.57 0.27
C SER A 56 14.18 8.51 1.03
N LEU A 57 14.38 8.28 2.34
CA LEU A 57 15.36 8.98 3.18
C LEU A 57 16.76 8.35 3.16
N ASP A 58 16.96 7.25 2.46
CA ASP A 58 18.28 6.65 2.34
C ASP A 58 19.26 7.61 1.68
N ALA A 59 20.40 7.84 2.33
CA ALA A 59 21.42 8.74 1.81
C ALA A 59 21.94 8.26 0.43
N PRO A 60 22.45 9.17 -0.42
CA PRO A 60 23.04 8.82 -1.70
C PRO A 60 24.10 7.71 -1.55
N GLY A 61 23.99 6.65 -2.36
CA GLY A 61 24.85 5.47 -2.30
C GLY A 61 24.58 4.51 -1.14
N LYS A 62 23.55 4.76 -0.32
CA LYS A 62 23.13 3.94 0.82
C LYS A 62 21.75 3.32 0.66
N ARG A 63 21.23 3.30 -0.57
CA ARG A 63 19.91 2.71 -0.85
C ARG A 63 19.83 1.28 -0.33
N GLY A 64 18.75 0.94 0.37
CA GLY A 64 18.55 -0.32 1.09
C GLY A 64 18.88 -0.24 2.59
N ALA A 65 19.37 0.92 3.09
CA ALA A 65 19.69 1.07 4.50
C ALA A 65 18.45 0.97 5.40
N THR A 66 17.37 1.65 5.02
CA THR A 66 16.09 1.58 5.76
C THR A 66 15.46 0.19 5.68
N ASN A 67 15.50 -0.46 4.52
CA ASN A 67 15.01 -1.82 4.36
C ASN A 67 15.79 -2.82 5.25
N LEU A 68 17.12 -2.76 5.23
CA LEU A 68 17.97 -3.61 6.07
C LEU A 68 17.76 -3.29 7.56
N MET A 69 17.59 -2.03 7.92
CA MET A 69 17.35 -1.57 9.29
C MET A 69 16.04 -2.15 9.84
N MET A 70 14.92 -2.05 9.08
CA MET A 70 13.63 -2.60 9.52
C MET A 70 13.69 -4.12 9.69
N ALA A 71 14.37 -4.85 8.80
CA ALA A 71 14.58 -6.28 8.93
C ALA A 71 15.47 -6.69 10.12
N LEU A 72 16.15 -5.73 10.76
CA LEU A 72 17.05 -5.97 11.90
C LEU A 72 16.44 -5.58 13.25
N ILE A 73 15.28 -4.94 13.29
CA ILE A 73 14.67 -4.44 14.55
C ILE A 73 14.47 -5.56 15.57
N GLU A 74 14.01 -6.73 15.12
CA GLU A 74 13.75 -7.88 16.00
C GLU A 74 14.95 -8.83 16.17
N GLU A 75 16.11 -8.47 15.65
CA GLU A 75 17.33 -9.27 15.70
C GLU A 75 18.18 -9.01 16.97
N GLY A 76 17.50 -8.67 18.05
CA GLY A 76 18.04 -8.36 19.37
C GLY A 76 17.84 -6.90 19.76
N ALA A 77 17.47 -6.67 21.02
CA ALA A 77 17.18 -5.35 21.56
C ALA A 77 17.52 -5.27 23.05
N GLY A 78 18.00 -4.12 23.50
CA GLY A 78 18.47 -3.95 24.88
C GLY A 78 19.57 -4.96 25.22
N ASP A 79 19.35 -5.74 26.27
CA ASP A 79 20.27 -6.80 26.70
C ASP A 79 20.01 -8.17 26.05
N MET A 80 18.92 -8.28 25.26
CA MET A 80 18.51 -9.52 24.61
C MET A 80 19.16 -9.65 23.23
N ASP A 81 19.81 -10.79 22.99
CA ASP A 81 20.17 -11.20 21.62
C ASP A 81 18.93 -11.64 20.82
N ALA A 82 19.10 -11.95 19.54
CA ALA A 82 18.01 -12.34 18.65
C ALA A 82 17.20 -13.54 19.17
N GLN A 83 17.89 -14.57 19.70
CA GLN A 83 17.24 -15.76 20.22
C GLN A 83 16.43 -15.47 21.49
N THR A 84 16.99 -14.72 22.42
CA THR A 84 16.33 -14.31 23.66
C THR A 84 15.13 -13.43 23.36
N PHE A 85 15.25 -12.48 22.42
CA PHE A 85 14.14 -11.63 21.98
C PHE A 85 12.99 -12.46 21.38
N GLN A 86 13.29 -13.40 20.49
CA GLN A 86 12.29 -14.30 19.90
C GLN A 86 11.60 -15.17 20.95
N THR A 87 12.37 -15.78 21.87
CA THR A 87 11.81 -16.56 22.96
C THR A 87 10.84 -15.72 23.81
N ARG A 88 11.22 -14.48 24.15
CA ARG A 88 10.37 -13.59 24.94
C ARG A 88 9.10 -13.20 24.19
N ARG A 89 9.18 -12.95 22.88
CA ARG A 89 8.02 -12.71 22.03
C ARG A 89 7.04 -13.88 22.02
N GLU A 90 7.56 -15.10 21.90
CA GLU A 90 6.76 -16.33 21.93
C GLU A 90 6.08 -16.56 23.28
N GLU A 91 6.81 -16.36 24.39
CA GLU A 91 6.27 -16.46 25.76
C GLU A 91 5.09 -15.51 26.00
N LEU A 92 5.13 -14.31 25.40
CA LEU A 92 4.09 -13.30 25.49
C LEU A 92 2.92 -13.53 24.51
N ALA A 93 3.03 -14.54 23.64
CA ALA A 93 2.07 -14.80 22.57
C ALA A 93 1.75 -13.52 21.76
N THR A 94 2.80 -12.74 21.46
CA THR A 94 2.67 -11.49 20.67
C THR A 94 3.29 -11.64 19.31
N THR A 95 2.77 -10.90 18.34
CA THR A 95 3.35 -10.80 16.99
C THR A 95 3.73 -9.36 16.70
N TYR A 96 4.89 -9.18 16.07
CA TYR A 96 5.35 -7.89 15.54
C TYR A 96 5.66 -8.03 14.06
N GLY A 97 5.47 -6.94 13.31
CA GLY A 97 5.89 -6.80 11.93
C GLY A 97 6.62 -5.47 11.76
N PHE A 98 7.67 -5.47 10.92
CA PHE A 98 8.51 -4.31 10.65
C PHE A 98 8.79 -4.25 9.16
N ASP A 99 8.18 -3.28 8.47
CA ASP A 99 8.27 -3.18 7.03
C ASP A 99 8.77 -1.80 6.58
N ALA A 100 9.52 -1.77 5.50
CA ALA A 100 9.96 -0.56 4.84
C ALA A 100 9.22 -0.38 3.51
N GLY A 101 8.67 0.82 3.30
CA GLY A 101 8.22 1.31 2.00
C GLY A 101 9.08 2.50 1.56
N ASP A 102 8.83 3.02 0.37
CA ASP A 102 9.50 4.24 -0.09
C ASP A 102 9.15 5.44 0.80
N ASP A 103 7.86 5.64 1.06
CA ASP A 103 7.32 6.83 1.72
C ASP A 103 7.11 6.67 3.22
N MET A 104 7.17 5.46 3.74
CA MET A 104 6.95 5.21 5.16
C MET A 104 7.58 3.90 5.61
N VAL A 105 7.84 3.79 6.90
CA VAL A 105 8.04 2.52 7.58
C VAL A 105 6.79 2.18 8.38
N SER A 106 6.50 0.89 8.53
CA SER A 106 5.38 0.40 9.33
C SER A 106 5.82 -0.54 10.43
N VAL A 107 5.16 -0.42 11.58
CA VAL A 107 5.30 -1.31 12.72
C VAL A 107 3.92 -1.80 13.10
N THR A 108 3.71 -3.11 13.02
CA THR A 108 2.46 -3.74 13.45
C THR A 108 2.69 -4.58 14.70
N ALA A 109 1.69 -4.63 15.56
CA ALA A 109 1.73 -5.49 16.74
C ALA A 109 0.34 -6.05 17.06
N GLN A 110 0.31 -7.30 17.55
CA GLN A 110 -0.87 -7.89 18.16
C GLN A 110 -0.46 -8.54 19.46
N PHE A 111 -1.23 -8.27 20.52
CA PHE A 111 -0.92 -8.79 21.86
C PHE A 111 -2.20 -9.02 22.66
N LEU A 112 -2.16 -10.05 23.50
CA LEU A 112 -3.26 -10.36 24.43
C LEU A 112 -3.36 -9.29 25.51
N THR A 113 -4.58 -9.00 25.96
CA THR A 113 -4.83 -8.01 27.03
C THR A 113 -4.04 -8.33 28.31
N GLU A 114 -3.95 -9.61 28.68
CA GLU A 114 -3.22 -10.06 29.87
C GLU A 114 -1.70 -9.85 29.79
N ASN A 115 -1.13 -9.83 28.57
CA ASN A 115 0.31 -9.68 28.33
C ASN A 115 0.67 -8.29 27.79
N ARG A 116 -0.29 -7.36 27.68
CA ARG A 116 -0.15 -6.09 26.99
C ARG A 116 1.07 -5.30 27.46
N ASP A 117 1.20 -5.09 28.75
CA ASP A 117 2.25 -4.20 29.30
C ASP A 117 3.65 -4.77 29.01
N ASP A 118 3.84 -6.07 29.15
CA ASP A 118 5.11 -6.76 28.84
C ASP A 118 5.39 -6.79 27.33
N ALA A 119 4.36 -7.01 26.49
CA ALA A 119 4.49 -6.98 25.04
C ALA A 119 4.84 -5.56 24.55
N VAL A 120 4.20 -4.54 25.08
CA VAL A 120 4.53 -3.13 24.78
C VAL A 120 5.94 -2.77 25.21
N ALA A 121 6.37 -3.23 26.39
CA ALA A 121 7.74 -3.01 26.87
C ALA A 121 8.79 -3.70 25.99
N LEU A 122 8.51 -4.92 25.50
CA LEU A 122 9.35 -5.63 24.55
C LEU A 122 9.45 -4.90 23.21
N LEU A 123 8.30 -4.49 22.64
CA LEU A 123 8.24 -3.70 21.41
C LEU A 123 8.98 -2.38 21.55
N ARG A 124 8.77 -1.64 22.66
CA ARG A 124 9.52 -0.42 22.95
C ARG A 124 11.03 -0.66 22.93
N THR A 125 11.49 -1.75 23.58
CA THR A 125 12.92 -2.08 23.60
C THR A 125 13.45 -2.28 22.19
N ALA A 126 12.68 -2.97 21.31
CA ALA A 126 13.03 -3.16 19.91
C ALA A 126 13.12 -1.83 19.14
N LEU A 127 12.13 -0.92 19.35
CA LEU A 127 12.07 0.35 18.62
C LEU A 127 13.09 1.38 19.12
N VAL A 128 13.41 1.41 20.41
CA VAL A 128 14.25 2.47 21.01
C VAL A 128 15.72 2.05 21.14
N THR A 129 15.97 0.78 21.41
CA THR A 129 17.32 0.27 21.66
C THR A 129 17.64 -1.02 20.89
N PRO A 130 17.43 -1.04 19.55
CA PRO A 130 17.84 -2.18 18.75
C PRO A 130 19.36 -2.34 18.80
N ARG A 131 19.85 -3.59 18.85
CA ARG A 131 21.30 -3.84 19.04
C ARG A 131 22.10 -3.68 17.76
N PHE A 132 21.54 -4.10 16.64
CA PHE A 132 22.26 -4.17 15.36
C PHE A 132 23.63 -4.86 15.52
N ASP A 133 23.64 -6.02 16.18
CA ASP A 133 24.86 -6.81 16.36
C ASP A 133 25.44 -7.21 15.01
N GLN A 134 26.77 -7.15 14.86
CA GLN A 134 27.43 -7.36 13.57
C GLN A 134 27.08 -8.73 12.95
N THR A 135 26.93 -9.77 13.78
CA THR A 135 26.54 -11.11 13.32
C THR A 135 25.13 -11.15 12.76
N ALA A 136 24.17 -10.41 13.37
CA ALA A 136 22.82 -10.26 12.85
C ALA A 136 22.82 -9.43 11.55
N VAL A 137 23.55 -8.32 11.54
CA VAL A 137 23.72 -7.48 10.34
C VAL A 137 24.26 -8.30 9.17
N ASP A 138 25.29 -9.10 9.39
CA ASP A 138 25.90 -9.90 8.33
C ASP A 138 24.94 -10.99 7.81
N ARG A 139 24.20 -11.64 8.70
CA ARG A 139 23.22 -12.66 8.35
C ARG A 139 22.04 -12.09 7.56
N VAL A 140 21.41 -11.01 8.07
CA VAL A 140 20.24 -10.39 7.41
C VAL A 140 20.65 -9.72 6.08
N ARG A 141 21.87 -9.12 6.03
CA ARG A 141 22.44 -8.63 4.76
C ARG A 141 22.52 -9.72 3.71
N GLN A 142 23.00 -10.94 4.06
CA GLN A 142 23.04 -12.05 3.12
C GLN A 142 21.64 -12.44 2.63
N GLN A 143 20.64 -12.38 3.51
CA GLN A 143 19.25 -12.62 3.11
C GLN A 143 18.75 -11.55 2.13
N VAL A 144 19.00 -10.26 2.39
CA VAL A 144 18.64 -9.15 1.48
C VAL A 144 19.35 -9.31 0.13
N LEU A 145 20.64 -9.63 0.13
CA LEU A 145 21.39 -9.88 -1.11
C LEU A 145 20.86 -11.08 -1.89
N ALA A 146 20.43 -12.14 -1.19
CA ALA A 146 19.79 -13.28 -1.84
C ALA A 146 18.43 -12.91 -2.47
N ASN A 147 17.64 -12.07 -1.82
CA ASN A 147 16.39 -11.55 -2.35
C ASN A 147 16.65 -10.69 -3.61
N ILE A 148 17.61 -9.75 -3.56
CA ILE A 148 18.02 -8.93 -4.73
C ILE A 148 18.47 -9.83 -5.90
N ALA A 149 19.23 -10.90 -5.61
CA ALA A 149 19.63 -11.85 -6.64
C ALA A 149 18.46 -12.70 -7.20
N GLY A 150 17.41 -12.90 -6.40
CA GLY A 150 16.14 -13.49 -6.81
C GLY A 150 15.35 -12.54 -7.71
N ASP A 151 15.21 -11.28 -7.31
CA ASP A 151 14.51 -10.24 -8.08
C ASP A 151 15.14 -9.99 -9.44
N ALA A 152 16.47 -10.07 -9.56
CA ALA A 152 17.19 -10.01 -10.84
C ALA A 152 16.85 -11.16 -11.80
N LYS A 153 16.13 -12.20 -11.34
CA LYS A 153 15.65 -13.34 -12.14
C LYS A 153 14.14 -13.35 -12.28
N SER A 154 13.44 -12.37 -11.73
CA SER A 154 11.99 -12.22 -11.80
C SER A 154 11.61 -11.22 -12.89
N PRO A 155 10.93 -11.63 -13.98
CA PRO A 155 10.52 -10.69 -15.02
C PRO A 155 9.71 -9.51 -14.49
N GLY A 156 8.85 -9.74 -13.48
CA GLY A 156 8.06 -8.68 -12.85
C GLY A 156 8.93 -7.68 -12.08
N ALA A 157 9.89 -8.15 -11.28
CA ALA A 157 10.80 -7.27 -10.54
C ALA A 157 11.72 -6.47 -11.50
N ILE A 158 12.19 -7.11 -12.58
CA ILE A 158 12.96 -6.43 -13.62
C ILE A 158 12.11 -5.35 -14.31
N ALA A 159 10.84 -5.65 -14.60
CA ALA A 159 9.93 -4.67 -15.21
C ALA A 159 9.67 -3.47 -14.27
N SER A 160 9.44 -3.75 -12.98
CA SER A 160 9.26 -2.69 -11.96
C SER A 160 10.49 -1.80 -11.87
N ALA A 161 11.69 -2.38 -11.74
CA ALA A 161 12.93 -1.62 -11.65
C ALA A 161 13.18 -0.74 -12.89
N ALA A 162 12.93 -1.28 -14.09
CA ALA A 162 13.09 -0.53 -15.33
C ALA A 162 12.03 0.57 -15.50
N PHE A 163 10.79 0.31 -15.06
CA PHE A 163 9.71 1.28 -15.08
C PHE A 163 9.97 2.44 -14.11
N ASP A 164 10.35 2.12 -12.86
CA ASP A 164 10.66 3.11 -11.84
C ASP A 164 11.82 4.01 -12.28
N ALA A 165 12.89 3.42 -12.83
CA ALA A 165 14.02 4.17 -13.38
C ALA A 165 13.61 5.08 -14.54
N ALA A 166 12.73 4.62 -15.45
CA ALA A 166 12.22 5.43 -16.54
C ALA A 166 11.28 6.56 -16.06
N ALA A 167 10.46 6.28 -15.04
CA ALA A 167 9.51 7.24 -14.51
C ALA A 167 10.15 8.32 -13.65
N PHE A 168 11.20 8.01 -12.86
CA PHE A 168 11.66 8.87 -11.78
C PHE A 168 13.16 9.17 -11.81
N GLY A 169 13.94 8.53 -12.68
CA GLY A 169 15.37 8.82 -12.85
C GLY A 169 16.15 8.80 -11.53
N ASP A 170 16.78 9.93 -11.18
CA ASP A 170 17.63 10.07 -9.99
C ASP A 170 16.83 10.30 -8.68
N HIS A 171 15.52 10.51 -8.75
CA HIS A 171 14.68 10.57 -7.55
C HIS A 171 14.71 9.22 -6.81
N PRO A 172 14.60 9.17 -5.46
CA PRO A 172 14.56 7.91 -4.72
C PRO A 172 13.59 6.86 -5.28
N TYR A 173 12.46 7.28 -5.83
CA TYR A 173 11.49 6.39 -6.49
C TYR A 173 12.02 5.71 -7.76
N GLY A 174 13.07 6.22 -8.37
CA GLY A 174 13.69 5.61 -9.55
C GLY A 174 14.60 4.42 -9.24
N SER A 175 14.71 4.02 -7.97
CA SER A 175 15.54 2.90 -7.53
C SER A 175 14.79 1.98 -6.56
N GLN A 176 15.14 0.69 -6.58
CA GLN A 176 14.48 -0.28 -5.71
C GLN A 176 14.76 0.01 -4.23
N LEU A 177 13.74 -0.03 -3.37
CA LEU A 177 13.89 0.23 -1.92
C LEU A 177 14.82 -0.75 -1.21
N SER A 178 14.96 -1.98 -1.71
CA SER A 178 15.91 -2.99 -1.20
C SER A 178 17.38 -2.65 -1.51
N GLY A 179 17.64 -1.66 -2.36
CA GLY A 179 18.96 -1.27 -2.81
C GLY A 179 19.51 -2.15 -3.93
N THR A 180 20.82 -2.06 -4.15
CA THR A 180 21.57 -2.89 -5.11
C THR A 180 22.56 -3.78 -4.36
N VAL A 181 23.14 -4.77 -5.05
CA VAL A 181 24.22 -5.60 -4.50
C VAL A 181 25.36 -4.73 -3.96
N GLU A 182 25.74 -3.69 -4.72
CA GLU A 182 26.83 -2.76 -4.37
C GLU A 182 26.47 -1.92 -3.14
N SER A 183 25.29 -1.29 -3.14
CA SER A 183 24.87 -0.42 -2.03
C SER A 183 24.73 -1.21 -0.73
N VAL A 184 24.03 -2.35 -0.75
CA VAL A 184 23.77 -3.19 0.43
C VAL A 184 25.06 -3.82 0.96
N THR A 185 25.99 -4.22 0.09
CA THR A 185 27.29 -4.75 0.51
C THR A 185 28.13 -3.66 1.22
N ALA A 186 28.02 -2.39 0.77
CA ALA A 186 28.76 -1.28 1.33
C ALA A 186 28.13 -0.66 2.60
N LEU A 187 26.92 -1.08 3.00
CA LEU A 187 26.29 -0.60 4.23
C LEU A 187 27.10 -1.01 5.45
N THR A 188 27.28 -0.09 6.35
CA THR A 188 27.92 -0.31 7.66
C THR A 188 26.86 -0.30 8.77
N ARG A 189 27.23 -0.78 9.96
CA ARG A 189 26.38 -0.64 11.16
C ARG A 189 26.02 0.83 11.42
N ALA A 190 26.93 1.75 11.16
CA ALA A 190 26.67 3.20 11.34
C ALA A 190 25.59 3.70 10.39
N ASP A 191 25.55 3.22 9.14
CA ASP A 191 24.50 3.56 8.17
C ASP A 191 23.13 3.05 8.65
N ILE A 192 23.07 1.83 9.22
CA ILE A 192 21.85 1.24 9.79
C ILE A 192 21.35 2.04 10.99
N VAL A 193 22.24 2.45 11.90
CA VAL A 193 21.89 3.30 13.05
C VAL A 193 21.39 4.68 12.58
N ALA A 194 22.00 5.25 11.54
CA ALA A 194 21.53 6.50 10.97
C ALA A 194 20.14 6.36 10.32
N ALA A 195 19.92 5.28 9.57
CA ALA A 195 18.59 4.99 8.99
C ALA A 195 17.51 4.84 10.07
N HIS A 196 17.82 4.15 11.18
CA HIS A 196 16.93 4.03 12.34
C HIS A 196 16.55 5.39 12.92
N GLY A 197 17.52 6.26 13.20
CA GLY A 197 17.26 7.59 13.76
C GLY A 197 16.53 8.53 12.79
N ASN A 198 16.63 8.31 11.48
CA ASN A 198 15.93 9.08 10.46
C ASN A 198 14.49 8.62 10.22
N ALA A 199 14.23 7.31 10.30
CA ALA A 199 12.95 6.72 9.96
C ALA A 199 11.97 6.69 11.14
N LEU A 200 12.45 6.39 12.37
CA LEU A 200 11.58 6.26 13.55
C LEU A 200 11.57 7.57 14.36
N VAL A 201 10.68 8.49 13.98
CA VAL A 201 10.58 9.85 14.54
C VAL A 201 9.14 10.20 14.88
N ARG A 202 8.92 11.09 15.88
CA ARG A 202 7.59 11.39 16.41
C ARG A 202 6.80 12.45 15.63
N ASP A 203 7.48 13.33 14.89
CA ASP A 203 6.85 14.47 14.20
C ASP A 203 5.94 14.09 13.02
N ARG A 204 5.97 12.84 12.59
CA ARG A 204 5.21 12.34 11.44
C ARG A 204 4.74 10.90 11.60
N ILE A 205 4.33 10.58 12.84
CA ILE A 205 3.82 9.27 13.21
C ILE A 205 2.29 9.25 13.18
N TYR A 206 1.73 8.17 12.68
CA TYR A 206 0.32 7.87 12.62
C TYR A 206 0.05 6.53 13.28
N VAL A 207 -1.02 6.45 14.08
CA VAL A 207 -1.31 5.24 14.87
C VAL A 207 -2.78 4.86 14.73
N GLY A 208 -3.01 3.60 14.36
CA GLY A 208 -4.32 2.95 14.36
C GLY A 208 -4.35 1.82 15.39
N VAL A 209 -5.38 1.78 16.22
CA VAL A 209 -5.52 0.79 17.29
C VAL A 209 -6.94 0.23 17.31
N VAL A 210 -7.07 -1.08 17.41
CA VAL A 210 -8.36 -1.76 17.52
C VAL A 210 -8.26 -2.87 18.54
N GLY A 211 -9.21 -2.94 19.48
CA GLY A 211 -9.30 -4.06 20.39
C GLY A 211 -9.63 -3.69 21.83
N ASP A 212 -9.23 -4.58 22.74
CA ASP A 212 -9.58 -4.52 24.17
C ASP A 212 -8.66 -3.53 24.91
N ILE A 213 -8.84 -2.24 24.63
CA ILE A 213 -8.12 -1.15 25.28
C ILE A 213 -9.00 0.09 25.34
N THR A 214 -8.98 0.81 26.49
CA THR A 214 -9.68 2.08 26.65
C THR A 214 -8.84 3.27 26.17
N PRO A 215 -9.42 4.45 25.87
CA PRO A 215 -8.68 5.63 25.45
C PRO A 215 -7.60 6.06 26.45
N ASP A 216 -7.88 6.03 27.75
CA ASP A 216 -6.91 6.38 28.79
C ASP A 216 -5.72 5.42 28.83
N ALA A 217 -6.01 4.11 28.75
CA ALA A 217 -4.97 3.08 28.71
C ALA A 217 -4.12 3.18 27.41
N LEU A 218 -4.76 3.50 26.30
CA LEU A 218 -4.04 3.75 25.03
C LEU A 218 -3.13 4.98 25.15
N GLY A 219 -3.60 6.08 25.72
CA GLY A 219 -2.76 7.27 25.90
C GLY A 219 -1.46 6.96 26.69
N ALA A 220 -1.58 6.21 27.79
CA ALA A 220 -0.43 5.79 28.58
C ALA A 220 0.50 4.81 27.82
N LEU A 221 -0.09 3.89 27.04
CA LEU A 221 0.64 2.96 26.18
C LEU A 221 1.47 3.69 25.12
N LEU A 222 0.87 4.68 24.44
CA LEU A 222 1.55 5.45 23.40
C LEU A 222 2.77 6.20 23.94
N ASP A 223 2.64 6.87 25.10
CA ASP A 223 3.77 7.55 25.72
C ASP A 223 4.87 6.60 26.14
N THR A 224 4.49 5.43 26.66
CA THR A 224 5.46 4.37 27.00
C THR A 224 6.19 3.85 25.78
N LEU A 225 5.46 3.55 24.69
CA LEU A 225 5.99 2.90 23.49
C LEU A 225 6.87 3.84 22.65
N LEU A 226 6.41 5.08 22.46
CA LEU A 226 6.93 5.99 21.43
C LEU A 226 7.60 7.24 22.00
N GLY A 227 7.43 7.51 23.29
CA GLY A 227 7.89 8.76 23.91
C GLY A 227 9.38 9.02 23.80
N ASP A 228 10.19 7.97 23.76
CA ASP A 228 11.67 8.05 23.69
C ASP A 228 12.22 8.09 22.25
N LEU A 229 11.38 7.98 21.24
CA LEU A 229 11.81 8.17 19.85
C LEU A 229 12.22 9.63 19.60
N PRO A 230 13.14 9.91 18.66
CA PRO A 230 13.53 11.27 18.29
C PRO A 230 12.32 12.14 17.97
N ALA A 231 12.35 13.39 18.43
CA ALA A 231 11.22 14.30 18.27
C ALA A 231 10.96 14.68 16.82
N THR A 232 12.04 14.84 16.03
CA THR A 232 11.99 15.31 14.63
C THR A 232 12.96 14.52 13.77
N GLY A 233 12.57 14.31 12.50
CA GLY A 233 13.41 13.66 11.50
C GLY A 233 14.01 14.62 10.47
N PRO A 234 14.77 14.09 9.49
CA PRO A 234 15.28 14.88 8.37
C PRO A 234 14.13 15.35 7.47
N ALA A 235 14.41 16.32 6.60
CA ALA A 235 13.44 16.76 5.58
C ALA A 235 13.07 15.57 4.67
N LEU A 236 11.80 15.51 4.26
CA LEU A 236 11.33 14.58 3.26
C LEU A 236 11.87 14.97 1.87
N PRO A 237 11.93 14.02 0.91
CA PRO A 237 12.21 14.34 -0.49
C PRO A 237 11.27 15.42 -1.04
N GLU A 238 11.72 16.12 -2.05
CA GLU A 238 10.84 17.05 -2.77
C GLU A 238 9.89 16.30 -3.71
N ASP A 239 8.77 16.93 -4.04
CA ASP A 239 7.83 16.40 -5.04
C ASP A 239 8.53 16.29 -6.40
N THR A 240 8.19 15.25 -7.13
CA THR A 240 8.66 14.99 -8.49
C THR A 240 7.51 14.68 -9.42
N THR A 241 7.75 14.76 -10.70
CA THR A 241 6.78 14.34 -11.73
C THR A 241 7.34 13.18 -12.52
N SER A 242 6.45 12.31 -12.99
CA SER A 242 6.83 11.22 -13.87
C SER A 242 7.42 11.75 -15.18
N ALA A 243 8.59 11.22 -15.58
CA ALA A 243 9.26 11.52 -16.83
C ALA A 243 8.78 10.65 -18.02
N LEU A 244 7.74 9.84 -17.82
CA LEU A 244 7.19 8.96 -18.87
C LEU A 244 6.59 9.80 -20.01
N THR A 245 6.99 9.47 -21.25
CA THR A 245 6.58 10.20 -22.46
C THR A 245 5.90 9.28 -23.49
N GLY A 246 5.39 8.15 -23.06
CA GLY A 246 4.80 7.15 -23.93
C GLY A 246 5.82 6.22 -24.60
N GLY A 247 5.32 5.27 -25.38
CA GLY A 247 6.16 4.31 -26.12
C GLY A 247 6.41 3.00 -25.37
N VAL A 248 7.37 2.22 -25.88
CA VAL A 248 7.68 0.88 -25.36
C VAL A 248 9.17 0.72 -25.15
N THR A 249 9.55 0.32 -23.94
CA THR A 249 10.91 -0.11 -23.60
C THR A 249 10.93 -1.64 -23.50
N VAL A 250 11.73 -2.32 -24.30
CA VAL A 250 11.91 -3.77 -24.21
C VAL A 250 13.20 -4.10 -23.47
N VAL A 251 13.08 -4.87 -22.40
CA VAL A 251 14.20 -5.46 -21.66
C VAL A 251 14.29 -6.93 -22.03
N PRO A 252 15.27 -7.32 -22.85
CA PRO A 252 15.42 -8.71 -23.30
C PRO A 252 15.69 -9.64 -22.12
N TYR A 253 14.84 -10.64 -21.95
CA TYR A 253 14.98 -11.65 -20.90
C TYR A 253 14.43 -12.99 -21.37
N ASP A 254 15.16 -14.08 -21.11
CA ASP A 254 14.74 -15.42 -21.50
C ASP A 254 13.69 -15.97 -20.54
N THR A 255 12.44 -15.83 -20.94
CA THR A 255 11.26 -16.27 -20.18
C THR A 255 10.16 -16.75 -21.12
N PRO A 256 9.36 -17.77 -20.77
CA PRO A 256 8.27 -18.24 -21.61
C PRO A 256 7.12 -17.23 -21.74
N GLN A 257 6.96 -16.34 -20.76
CA GLN A 257 5.95 -15.29 -20.76
C GLN A 257 6.61 -13.92 -20.57
N ALA A 258 6.29 -12.98 -21.46
CA ALA A 258 6.65 -11.59 -21.26
C ALA A 258 5.73 -10.95 -20.20
N VAL A 259 6.33 -10.08 -19.39
CA VAL A 259 5.61 -9.20 -18.45
C VAL A 259 5.70 -7.78 -18.97
N ALA A 260 4.57 -7.12 -19.13
CA ALA A 260 4.50 -5.71 -19.46
C ALA A 260 3.91 -4.93 -18.27
N LEU A 261 4.68 -4.01 -17.73
CA LEU A 261 4.25 -2.98 -16.81
C LEU A 261 4.04 -1.70 -17.61
N PHE A 262 2.94 -1.00 -17.38
CA PHE A 262 2.64 0.21 -18.14
C PHE A 262 2.06 1.29 -17.25
N GLY A 263 2.15 2.54 -17.70
CA GLY A 263 1.57 3.65 -16.96
C GLY A 263 1.79 4.99 -17.63
N GLN A 264 1.13 5.98 -17.04
CA GLN A 264 1.19 7.38 -17.37
C GLN A 264 1.14 8.22 -16.08
N PRO A 265 1.31 9.56 -16.13
CA PRO A 265 1.01 10.42 -15.00
C PRO A 265 -0.43 10.21 -14.49
N GLY A 266 -0.60 10.19 -13.17
CA GLY A 266 -1.87 10.03 -12.48
C GLY A 266 -2.35 11.33 -11.84
N LEU A 267 -3.03 11.22 -10.69
CA LEU A 267 -3.51 12.36 -9.90
C LEU A 267 -3.28 12.13 -8.41
N LYS A 268 -3.18 13.22 -7.65
CA LYS A 268 -3.03 13.21 -6.19
C LYS A 268 -4.26 12.61 -5.52
N ARG A 269 -4.03 12.04 -4.31
CA ARG A 269 -5.12 11.42 -3.53
C ARG A 269 -6.18 12.44 -3.08
N ASP A 270 -5.77 13.68 -2.84
CA ASP A 270 -6.61 14.81 -2.43
C ASP A 270 -7.18 15.62 -3.61
N ASP A 271 -6.92 15.20 -4.84
CA ASP A 271 -7.52 15.81 -6.03
C ASP A 271 -9.06 15.67 -5.99
N PRO A 272 -9.81 16.74 -6.27
CA PRO A 272 -11.28 16.68 -6.32
C PRO A 272 -11.83 15.62 -7.27
N ASP A 273 -11.09 15.29 -8.31
CA ASP A 273 -11.49 14.30 -9.32
C ASP A 273 -11.09 12.87 -8.95
N TYR A 274 -10.44 12.67 -7.81
CA TYR A 274 -9.94 11.35 -7.43
C TYR A 274 -11.03 10.26 -7.36
N MET A 275 -12.23 10.58 -6.87
CA MET A 275 -13.32 9.60 -6.82
C MET A 275 -13.82 9.21 -8.21
N ALA A 276 -13.90 10.16 -9.13
CA ALA A 276 -14.28 9.88 -10.52
C ALA A 276 -13.18 9.06 -11.23
N ALA A 277 -11.91 9.40 -11.01
CA ALA A 277 -10.76 8.64 -11.52
C ALA A 277 -10.69 7.21 -10.92
N TYR A 278 -11.02 7.05 -9.64
CA TYR A 278 -11.09 5.76 -9.00
C TYR A 278 -12.19 4.87 -9.64
N ILE A 279 -13.39 5.39 -9.84
CA ILE A 279 -14.47 4.69 -10.54
C ILE A 279 -14.03 4.32 -11.97
N LEU A 280 -13.43 5.28 -12.68
CA LEU A 280 -12.94 5.07 -14.04
C LEU A 280 -11.87 3.95 -14.09
N ASN A 281 -10.94 3.93 -13.12
CA ASN A 281 -9.94 2.87 -13.00
C ASN A 281 -10.60 1.50 -12.79
N GLU A 282 -11.59 1.41 -11.93
CA GLU A 282 -12.29 0.14 -11.67
C GLU A 282 -12.97 -0.39 -12.93
N ILE A 283 -13.63 0.49 -13.72
CA ILE A 283 -14.24 0.12 -15.00
C ILE A 283 -13.18 -0.33 -16.00
N LEU A 284 -12.05 0.36 -16.08
CA LEU A 284 -10.97 0.04 -17.02
C LEU A 284 -10.29 -1.30 -16.70
N GLY A 285 -9.78 -1.47 -15.49
CA GLY A 285 -8.95 -2.61 -15.15
C GLY A 285 -8.89 -2.97 -13.66
N GLY A 286 -9.51 -2.20 -12.75
CA GLY A 286 -9.46 -2.41 -11.31
C GLY A 286 -10.40 -3.48 -10.78
N ALA A 287 -11.61 -3.59 -11.37
CA ALA A 287 -12.67 -4.48 -10.89
C ALA A 287 -12.52 -5.95 -11.32
N GLY A 288 -11.31 -6.44 -11.55
CA GLY A 288 -11.05 -7.83 -11.90
C GLY A 288 -11.81 -8.26 -13.17
N PHE A 289 -12.56 -9.36 -13.10
CA PHE A 289 -13.23 -9.95 -14.26
C PHE A 289 -14.30 -9.08 -14.92
N GLU A 290 -14.87 -8.14 -14.20
CA GLU A 290 -15.90 -7.24 -14.72
C GLU A 290 -15.33 -6.02 -15.47
N SER A 291 -13.99 -5.85 -15.45
CA SER A 291 -13.34 -4.72 -16.10
C SER A 291 -13.26 -4.86 -17.62
N ARG A 292 -13.19 -3.72 -18.34
CA ARG A 292 -13.05 -3.68 -19.80
C ARG A 292 -11.81 -4.43 -20.28
N LEU A 293 -10.65 -4.22 -19.65
CA LEU A 293 -9.41 -4.88 -20.04
C LEU A 293 -9.48 -6.40 -19.88
N MET A 294 -10.05 -6.89 -18.78
CA MET A 294 -10.23 -8.33 -18.62
C MET A 294 -11.13 -8.91 -19.70
N ASN A 295 -12.22 -8.23 -20.05
CA ASN A 295 -13.12 -8.65 -21.11
C ASN A 295 -12.42 -8.64 -22.49
N GLU A 296 -11.72 -7.56 -22.84
CA GLU A 296 -11.11 -7.41 -24.17
C GLU A 296 -9.85 -8.23 -24.36
N VAL A 297 -8.96 -8.27 -23.37
CA VAL A 297 -7.64 -8.92 -23.52
C VAL A 297 -7.72 -10.43 -23.20
N ARG A 298 -8.49 -10.79 -22.14
CA ARG A 298 -8.61 -12.16 -21.69
C ARG A 298 -9.79 -12.90 -22.31
N GLU A 299 -11.03 -12.45 -22.02
CA GLU A 299 -12.23 -13.23 -22.37
C GLU A 299 -12.44 -13.33 -23.89
N LYS A 300 -12.28 -12.23 -24.62
CA LYS A 300 -12.52 -12.21 -26.06
C LYS A 300 -11.35 -12.73 -26.88
N ARG A 301 -10.10 -12.53 -26.43
CA ARG A 301 -8.91 -12.81 -27.24
C ARG A 301 -7.97 -13.88 -26.66
N GLY A 302 -8.10 -14.20 -25.37
CA GLY A 302 -7.26 -15.20 -24.73
C GLY A 302 -5.77 -14.84 -24.68
N LEU A 303 -5.44 -13.54 -24.67
CA LEU A 303 -4.05 -13.06 -24.76
C LEU A 303 -3.32 -13.11 -23.42
N THR A 304 -4.05 -13.18 -22.31
CA THR A 304 -3.52 -13.16 -20.93
C THR A 304 -4.37 -13.98 -19.98
N TYR A 305 -3.81 -14.35 -18.84
CA TYR A 305 -4.55 -14.83 -17.68
C TYR A 305 -5.06 -13.68 -16.79
N GLY A 306 -4.44 -12.50 -16.86
CA GLY A 306 -4.84 -11.33 -16.09
C GLY A 306 -4.19 -10.05 -16.61
N VAL A 307 -4.99 -9.00 -16.61
CA VAL A 307 -4.59 -7.61 -16.86
C VAL A 307 -5.28 -6.75 -15.83
N SER A 308 -4.58 -5.78 -15.27
CA SER A 308 -5.14 -4.88 -14.25
C SER A 308 -4.57 -3.48 -14.36
N THR A 309 -5.34 -2.50 -13.83
CA THR A 309 -4.89 -1.11 -13.67
C THR A 309 -5.15 -0.64 -12.24
N PHE A 310 -4.37 0.34 -11.80
CA PHE A 310 -4.46 0.91 -10.46
C PHE A 310 -3.90 2.33 -10.41
N LEU A 311 -4.51 3.17 -9.58
CA LEU A 311 -3.99 4.49 -9.25
C LEU A 311 -2.90 4.37 -8.19
N VAL A 312 -1.79 5.07 -8.38
CA VAL A 312 -0.63 5.07 -7.48
C VAL A 312 -0.33 6.50 -7.02
N PRO A 313 -1.09 7.03 -6.07
CA PRO A 313 -0.82 8.34 -5.48
C PRO A 313 0.29 8.20 -4.43
N LYS A 314 1.57 8.22 -4.86
CA LYS A 314 2.71 8.30 -3.96
C LYS A 314 2.72 9.66 -3.25
N PHE A 315 3.51 9.85 -2.21
CA PHE A 315 3.58 11.14 -1.50
C PHE A 315 4.16 12.26 -2.36
N HIS A 316 5.13 11.90 -3.20
CA HIS A 316 5.91 12.86 -3.98
C HIS A 316 5.69 12.75 -5.49
N ALA A 317 4.76 11.89 -5.95
CA ALA A 317 4.43 11.72 -7.36
C ALA A 317 3.13 10.95 -7.55
N GLU A 318 2.53 11.04 -8.72
CA GLU A 318 1.31 10.34 -9.05
C GLU A 318 1.44 9.56 -10.35
N LEU A 319 0.96 8.33 -10.35
CA LEU A 319 0.90 7.48 -11.54
C LEU A 319 -0.48 6.83 -11.67
N TRP A 320 -0.85 6.54 -12.89
CA TRP A 320 -1.86 5.54 -13.24
C TRP A 320 -1.15 4.41 -13.94
N MET A 321 -1.14 3.25 -13.33
CA MET A 321 -0.36 2.10 -13.76
C MET A 321 -1.24 0.92 -14.11
N GLY A 322 -0.65 -0.04 -14.80
CA GLY A 322 -1.25 -1.34 -15.03
C GLY A 322 -0.19 -2.38 -15.39
N GLN A 323 -0.63 -3.62 -15.43
CA GLN A 323 0.22 -4.75 -15.76
C GLN A 323 -0.52 -5.79 -16.57
N VAL A 324 0.22 -6.49 -17.44
CA VAL A 324 -0.26 -7.65 -18.20
C VAL A 324 0.87 -8.64 -18.41
N ALA A 325 0.59 -9.94 -18.26
CA ALA A 325 1.51 -11.01 -18.62
C ALA A 325 0.93 -11.80 -19.79
N SER A 326 1.73 -12.01 -20.85
CA SER A 326 1.30 -12.70 -22.06
C SER A 326 2.43 -13.53 -22.64
N SER A 327 2.16 -14.43 -23.58
CA SER A 327 3.23 -15.11 -24.29
C SER A 327 4.09 -14.12 -25.08
N ASN A 328 5.36 -14.46 -25.34
CA ASN A 328 6.22 -13.62 -26.18
C ASN A 328 5.64 -13.40 -27.60
N ALA A 329 4.81 -14.32 -28.07
CA ALA A 329 4.18 -14.23 -29.40
C ALA A 329 2.98 -13.26 -29.43
N THR A 330 2.32 -13.01 -28.30
CA THR A 330 1.03 -12.31 -28.22
C THR A 330 1.07 -11.03 -27.37
N VAL A 331 2.17 -10.74 -26.67
CA VAL A 331 2.28 -9.56 -25.82
C VAL A 331 2.15 -8.26 -26.60
N ALA A 332 2.62 -8.20 -27.84
CA ALA A 332 2.45 -7.03 -28.71
C ALA A 332 0.95 -6.74 -28.98
N GLU A 333 0.19 -7.78 -29.34
CA GLU A 333 -1.27 -7.66 -29.52
C GLU A 333 -1.98 -7.26 -28.21
N ALA A 334 -1.54 -7.81 -27.06
CA ALA A 334 -2.10 -7.43 -25.77
C ALA A 334 -1.88 -5.93 -25.47
N ILE A 335 -0.71 -5.38 -25.77
CA ILE A 335 -0.39 -3.95 -25.64
C ILE A 335 -1.25 -3.11 -26.57
N ASP A 336 -1.43 -3.54 -27.82
CA ASP A 336 -2.29 -2.84 -28.78
C ASP A 336 -3.74 -2.77 -28.27
N VAL A 337 -4.26 -3.87 -27.72
CA VAL A 337 -5.62 -3.92 -27.15
C VAL A 337 -5.74 -3.03 -25.91
N VAL A 338 -4.75 -3.04 -25.00
CA VAL A 338 -4.72 -2.14 -23.84
C VAL A 338 -4.74 -0.68 -24.28
N THR A 339 -3.89 -0.30 -25.24
CA THR A 339 -3.81 1.05 -25.79
C THR A 339 -5.12 1.47 -26.48
N ALA A 340 -5.72 0.55 -27.23
CA ALA A 340 -7.01 0.80 -27.89
C ALA A 340 -8.15 1.04 -26.88
N GLU A 341 -8.20 0.26 -25.77
CA GLU A 341 -9.19 0.46 -24.71
C GLU A 341 -8.97 1.78 -23.96
N TRP A 342 -7.70 2.12 -23.68
CA TRP A 342 -7.32 3.40 -23.08
C TRP A 342 -7.80 4.57 -23.95
N THR A 343 -7.54 4.48 -25.25
CA THR A 343 -7.97 5.47 -26.25
C THR A 343 -9.48 5.56 -26.34
N ARG A 344 -10.18 4.42 -26.42
CA ARG A 344 -11.63 4.36 -26.49
C ARG A 344 -12.27 4.98 -25.26
N LEU A 345 -11.72 4.68 -24.07
CA LEU A 345 -12.24 5.26 -22.83
C LEU A 345 -12.02 6.77 -22.76
N ALA A 346 -10.87 7.27 -23.23
CA ALA A 346 -10.60 8.71 -23.34
C ALA A 346 -11.55 9.43 -24.30
N GLN A 347 -11.92 8.79 -25.43
CA GLN A 347 -12.74 9.40 -26.48
C GLN A 347 -14.24 9.26 -26.23
N ASP A 348 -14.68 8.04 -25.90
CA ASP A 348 -16.11 7.67 -25.82
C ASP A 348 -16.64 7.71 -24.38
N GLY A 349 -15.73 7.65 -23.38
CA GLY A 349 -16.09 7.60 -21.96
C GLY A 349 -16.67 6.24 -21.53
N VAL A 350 -17.42 6.27 -20.43
CA VAL A 350 -18.14 5.13 -19.87
C VAL A 350 -19.64 5.27 -20.12
N THR A 351 -20.35 4.15 -20.10
CA THR A 351 -21.81 4.12 -20.18
C THR A 351 -22.45 4.25 -18.80
N SER A 352 -23.75 4.60 -18.75
CA SER A 352 -24.51 4.63 -17.50
C SER A 352 -24.55 3.25 -16.83
N ASP A 353 -24.72 2.18 -17.61
CA ASP A 353 -24.78 0.81 -17.07
C ASP A 353 -23.47 0.38 -16.43
N GLU A 354 -22.30 0.75 -17.00
CA GLU A 354 -20.99 0.50 -16.40
C GLU A 354 -20.82 1.27 -15.09
N LEU A 355 -21.22 2.54 -15.07
CA LEU A 355 -21.16 3.37 -13.87
C LEU A 355 -22.04 2.80 -12.75
N ASP A 356 -23.28 2.42 -13.05
CA ASP A 356 -24.22 1.89 -12.06
C ASP A 356 -23.75 0.52 -11.53
N THR A 357 -23.22 -0.32 -12.40
CA THR A 357 -22.66 -1.63 -12.04
C THR A 357 -21.48 -1.48 -11.09
N ILE A 358 -20.51 -0.61 -11.41
CA ILE A 358 -19.32 -0.45 -10.59
C ILE A 358 -19.62 0.25 -9.26
N LYS A 359 -20.55 1.22 -9.23
CA LYS A 359 -21.00 1.83 -7.98
C LYS A 359 -21.63 0.80 -7.05
N THR A 360 -22.51 -0.05 -7.58
CA THR A 360 -23.14 -1.14 -6.82
C THR A 360 -22.09 -2.07 -6.23
N TYR A 361 -21.10 -2.48 -7.02
CA TYR A 361 -19.99 -3.31 -6.55
C TYR A 361 -19.17 -2.63 -5.43
N LEU A 362 -18.70 -1.41 -5.67
CA LEU A 362 -17.84 -0.68 -4.76
C LEU A 362 -18.52 -0.32 -3.43
N THR A 363 -19.81 0.03 -3.47
CA THR A 363 -20.56 0.35 -2.26
C THR A 363 -20.94 -0.90 -1.47
N GLY A 364 -21.25 -2.00 -2.15
CA GLY A 364 -21.55 -3.29 -1.52
C GLY A 364 -20.33 -3.98 -0.92
N ALA A 365 -19.16 -3.86 -1.55
CA ALA A 365 -17.93 -4.49 -1.07
C ALA A 365 -17.27 -3.73 0.09
N TYR A 366 -17.50 -2.43 0.23
CA TYR A 366 -16.79 -1.61 1.19
C TYR A 366 -16.94 -2.04 2.66
N PRO A 367 -18.14 -2.37 3.16
CA PRO A 367 -18.29 -2.83 4.55
C PRO A 367 -17.51 -4.11 4.87
N LEU A 368 -17.27 -4.97 3.89
CA LEU A 368 -16.55 -6.24 4.06
C LEU A 368 -15.04 -6.04 4.35
N ARG A 369 -14.54 -4.84 4.16
CA ARG A 369 -13.15 -4.49 4.48
C ARG A 369 -12.90 -4.32 5.98
N PHE A 370 -13.95 -4.12 6.77
CA PHE A 370 -13.86 -3.91 8.22
C PHE A 370 -14.06 -5.24 8.97
N ASP A 371 -13.27 -6.25 8.62
CA ASP A 371 -13.29 -7.56 9.24
C ASP A 371 -11.93 -7.86 9.89
N GLY A 372 -11.93 -8.00 11.22
CA GLY A 372 -10.74 -8.26 12.02
C GLY A 372 -9.98 -6.99 12.47
N ASN A 373 -9.48 -7.05 13.73
CA ASN A 373 -8.89 -5.88 14.39
C ASN A 373 -7.64 -5.35 13.67
N ALA A 374 -6.79 -6.22 13.15
CA ALA A 374 -5.57 -5.83 12.44
C ALA A 374 -5.88 -5.09 11.13
N GLU A 375 -6.86 -5.59 10.35
CA GLU A 375 -7.26 -4.96 9.10
C GLU A 375 -7.90 -3.58 9.36
N ILE A 376 -8.76 -3.49 10.38
CA ILE A 376 -9.34 -2.21 10.77
C ILE A 376 -8.25 -1.23 11.23
N ALA A 377 -7.29 -1.66 12.06
CA ALA A 377 -6.16 -0.81 12.49
C ALA A 377 -5.35 -0.28 11.30
N SER A 378 -5.11 -1.13 10.30
CA SER A 378 -4.43 -0.75 9.05
C SER A 378 -5.24 0.26 8.22
N ILE A 379 -6.56 0.10 8.15
CA ILE A 379 -7.44 1.08 7.50
C ILE A 379 -7.40 2.43 8.23
N LEU A 380 -7.48 2.42 9.58
CA LEU A 380 -7.44 3.64 10.39
C LEU A 380 -6.15 4.44 10.18
N VAL A 381 -5.00 3.76 10.23
CA VAL A 381 -3.71 4.43 10.02
C VAL A 381 -3.54 4.87 8.58
N GLY A 382 -3.97 4.06 7.61
CA GLY A 382 -3.94 4.43 6.19
C GLY A 382 -4.75 5.69 5.90
N MET A 383 -5.94 5.83 6.50
CA MET A 383 -6.77 7.04 6.38
C MET A 383 -6.07 8.28 6.94
N GLN A 384 -5.45 8.17 8.13
CA GLN A 384 -4.70 9.26 8.73
C GLN A 384 -3.55 9.72 7.83
N VAL A 385 -2.77 8.77 7.32
CA VAL A 385 -1.61 9.02 6.46
C VAL A 385 -1.97 9.83 5.21
N ILE A 386 -3.13 9.54 4.60
CA ILE A 386 -3.60 10.23 3.39
C ILE A 386 -4.56 11.39 3.68
N GLY A 387 -4.64 11.85 4.94
CA GLY A 387 -5.40 13.03 5.33
C GLY A 387 -6.93 12.89 5.30
N LEU A 388 -7.47 11.66 5.31
CA LEU A 388 -8.91 11.43 5.36
C LEU A 388 -9.43 11.56 6.80
N PRO A 389 -10.58 12.20 7.02
CA PRO A 389 -11.17 12.30 8.35
C PRO A 389 -11.87 10.99 8.76
N PRO A 390 -12.09 10.75 10.08
CA PRO A 390 -12.79 9.56 10.56
C PRO A 390 -14.16 9.32 9.91
N GLU A 391 -14.89 10.40 9.62
CA GLU A 391 -16.20 10.37 8.99
C GLU A 391 -16.19 9.81 7.57
N TYR A 392 -15.02 9.72 6.94
CA TYR A 392 -14.88 9.13 5.61
C TYR A 392 -15.39 7.69 5.57
N VAL A 393 -15.21 6.90 6.63
CA VAL A 393 -15.73 5.52 6.71
C VAL A 393 -17.24 5.47 6.45
N VAL A 394 -17.97 6.42 7.01
CA VAL A 394 -19.44 6.49 6.86
C VAL A 394 -19.84 7.17 5.56
N ASN A 395 -19.10 8.20 5.15
CA ASN A 395 -19.47 9.07 4.02
C ASN A 395 -19.00 8.57 2.65
N ARG A 396 -18.01 7.65 2.61
CA ARG A 396 -17.38 7.20 1.35
C ARG A 396 -18.39 6.69 0.32
N ASN A 397 -19.37 5.88 0.73
CA ASN A 397 -20.35 5.35 -0.21
C ASN A 397 -21.24 6.47 -0.78
N ALA A 398 -21.65 7.45 0.04
CA ALA A 398 -22.40 8.61 -0.44
C ALA A 398 -21.55 9.46 -1.41
N MET A 399 -20.25 9.60 -1.16
CA MET A 399 -19.32 10.29 -2.07
C MET A 399 -19.22 9.58 -3.42
N LEU A 400 -19.14 8.25 -3.43
CA LEU A 400 -19.15 7.46 -4.68
C LEU A 400 -20.48 7.59 -5.43
N GLU A 401 -21.61 7.52 -4.72
CA GLU A 401 -22.93 7.67 -5.32
C GLU A 401 -23.14 9.06 -5.94
N ALA A 402 -22.53 10.09 -5.36
CA ALA A 402 -22.63 11.47 -5.86
C ALA A 402 -21.86 11.71 -7.16
N VAL A 403 -20.88 10.88 -7.52
CA VAL A 403 -20.14 11.01 -8.79
C VAL A 403 -21.09 10.78 -9.96
N THR A 404 -21.16 11.72 -10.88
CA THR A 404 -22.04 11.64 -12.06
C THR A 404 -21.34 11.00 -13.27
N LEU A 405 -22.12 10.60 -14.27
CA LEU A 405 -21.59 10.12 -15.55
C LEU A 405 -20.75 11.22 -16.25
N ASP A 406 -21.19 12.46 -16.14
CA ASP A 406 -20.48 13.61 -16.71
C ASP A 406 -19.11 13.82 -16.03
N ASP A 407 -19.00 13.61 -14.71
CA ASP A 407 -17.74 13.70 -13.97
C ASP A 407 -16.76 12.63 -14.47
N VAL A 408 -17.19 11.36 -14.52
CA VAL A 408 -16.34 10.26 -14.98
C VAL A 408 -15.90 10.46 -16.43
N ASN A 409 -16.80 10.88 -17.31
CA ASN A 409 -16.49 11.10 -18.71
C ASN A 409 -15.63 12.35 -18.94
N ARG A 410 -15.73 13.38 -18.10
CA ARG A 410 -14.81 14.52 -18.12
C ARG A 410 -13.42 14.06 -17.69
N VAL A 411 -13.31 13.36 -16.57
CA VAL A 411 -12.02 12.85 -16.07
C VAL A 411 -11.38 11.88 -17.07
N ALA A 412 -12.16 11.05 -17.75
CA ALA A 412 -11.65 10.17 -18.80
C ALA A 412 -10.97 10.98 -19.92
N ARG A 413 -11.59 12.06 -20.40
CA ARG A 413 -11.01 12.92 -21.44
C ARG A 413 -9.79 13.72 -20.97
N ASP A 414 -9.82 14.20 -19.73
CA ASP A 414 -8.80 15.11 -19.20
C ASP A 414 -7.55 14.36 -18.73
N LEU A 415 -7.74 13.15 -18.15
CA LEU A 415 -6.66 12.41 -17.49
C LEU A 415 -6.07 11.29 -18.35
N LEU A 416 -6.88 10.58 -19.16
CA LEU A 416 -6.35 9.51 -19.99
C LEU A 416 -5.65 10.08 -21.22
N GLN A 417 -4.33 9.84 -21.31
CA GLN A 417 -3.45 10.34 -22.35
C GLN A 417 -2.76 9.15 -23.04
N PRO A 418 -3.42 8.51 -24.02
CA PRO A 418 -2.87 7.31 -24.68
C PRO A 418 -1.48 7.51 -25.27
N GLU A 419 -1.16 8.71 -25.72
CA GLU A 419 0.16 9.09 -26.24
C GLU A 419 1.26 9.11 -25.19
N ASN A 420 0.92 9.26 -23.91
CA ASN A 420 1.85 9.23 -22.77
C ASN A 420 1.93 7.86 -22.10
N LEU A 421 1.14 6.88 -22.55
CA LEU A 421 1.15 5.54 -21.99
C LEU A 421 2.47 4.84 -22.36
N HIS A 422 3.30 4.61 -21.35
CA HIS A 422 4.59 3.96 -21.50
C HIS A 422 4.53 2.50 -21.04
N PHE A 423 5.10 1.62 -21.85
CA PHE A 423 5.18 0.18 -21.54
C PHE A 423 6.63 -0.22 -21.32
N VAL A 424 6.90 -0.95 -20.25
CA VAL A 424 8.15 -1.69 -20.02
C VAL A 424 7.86 -3.17 -20.17
N VAL A 425 8.45 -3.80 -21.19
CA VAL A 425 8.23 -5.21 -21.54
C VAL A 425 9.47 -6.02 -21.24
N VAL A 426 9.39 -6.95 -20.33
CA VAL A 426 10.48 -7.89 -20.00
C VAL A 426 10.18 -9.24 -20.61
N GLY A 427 11.01 -9.69 -21.55
CA GLY A 427 10.81 -10.93 -22.30
C GLY A 427 11.53 -10.94 -23.64
N GLN A 428 11.05 -11.77 -24.56
CA GLN A 428 11.50 -11.85 -25.96
C GLN A 428 10.31 -11.62 -26.91
N PRO A 429 9.65 -10.47 -26.85
CA PRO A 429 8.42 -10.20 -27.58
C PRO A 429 8.65 -10.25 -29.10
N VAL A 430 7.82 -11.03 -29.80
CA VAL A 430 7.88 -11.13 -31.26
C VAL A 430 7.34 -9.83 -31.88
N GLY A 431 8.11 -9.28 -32.84
CA GLY A 431 7.72 -8.07 -33.55
C GLY A 431 8.00 -6.75 -32.82
N MET A 432 8.55 -6.79 -31.61
CA MET A 432 8.98 -5.61 -30.85
C MET A 432 10.50 -5.61 -30.76
N ASN A 433 11.14 -4.48 -31.04
CA ASN A 433 12.60 -4.37 -30.97
C ASN A 433 13.03 -3.73 -29.64
N ALA A 434 14.17 -4.16 -29.10
CA ALA A 434 14.82 -3.48 -27.99
C ALA A 434 15.27 -2.08 -28.46
N GLY A 435 14.71 -1.04 -27.84
CA GLY A 435 15.22 0.33 -28.00
C GLY A 435 14.59 1.15 -29.13
N ASN A 436 13.32 1.43 -29.03
CA ASN A 436 12.74 2.62 -29.67
C ASN A 436 12.11 3.51 -28.62
#